data_e69c6a4b2e150a6c650f98eaa5fedc23
#
_entry.id   e69c6a4b2e150a6c650f98eaa5fedc23
#
_cell.length_a   1.000
_cell.length_b   1.000
_cell.length_c   1.000
_cell.angle_alpha   90.00
_cell.angle_beta   90.00
_cell.angle_gamma   90.00
#
_symmetry.space_group_name_H-M   'P 1'
#
loop_
_entity.id
_entity.type
_entity.pdbx_description
1 polymer ?
#
loop_
_entity_poly.entity_id
_entity_poly.type
_entity_poly.pdbx_seq_one_letter_code
_entity_poly.pdbx_strand_id
1 'polypeptide(L)'
;MMLRIVLLVAAAATTMAAQSTGRQTRAEMTNYEETSTYADVMFVIDDLVKSSPLVHAESFGKTEEGRELPLIAISDPKVTTPEAARRLGRPIVFVQANIHAGEVEGKEAILMLARRLVSGDLKPMTKQMVFLIAPNYNADGNEKITPMNRTAQNGPVAGVGTRENSKGLDLNRDYMKLDTAEARSLVGFMNKWDPHVLVDLHTTNGSYHGYHLTYSPILNPNADPRLIEFTKSKMLTPIRQAMLKSHNWRVYDYGNFSPEDGGGRENSRVDPANPGNTTWRTFDHRPRFGNNYAGLRNRIAILSEAYSYLDFKGRVAVTADFVEEIYKSVQANAKQIMTLTAQADRALTAPAASRPVELGVDFSISSSVDKVDILVGDVTKVPNPRSGRDMLAMTPSAVPVPMKEYVTFAATRSLTLPKGWLIPKTLAESPRLAAALDRLRWHGIKVQEFASDQQLAVERFTIAELTKAPRPFQGHQEARLKGTFDRVQLTVDAGSLFIPGNQPLARLAFYLIEAESDDGLVTWNVIDDGLAVGQTYPIYRVVDARAITVKSQ
;
A
#
# COMPACT_ATOMS: atom_id res chain seq x y z
N MET A 1 19.28 -73.33 13.82
CA MET A 1 18.67 -72.40 12.89
C MET A 1 18.52 -71.08 13.62
N MET A 2 19.55 -70.19 13.54
CA MET A 2 19.62 -68.93 14.28
C MET A 2 19.00 -67.81 13.45
N LEU A 3 17.99 -67.19 13.97
CA LEU A 3 17.29 -66.03 13.35
C LEU A 3 18.05 -64.77 13.77
N ARG A 4 18.69 -64.06 12.82
CA ARG A 4 19.33 -62.76 13.04
C ARG A 4 18.27 -61.65 12.84
N ILE A 5 17.89 -60.98 13.90
CA ILE A 5 17.12 -59.75 13.86
C ILE A 5 18.06 -58.58 13.54
N VAL A 6 17.82 -57.94 12.40
CA VAL A 6 18.49 -56.67 12.03
C VAL A 6 17.62 -55.53 12.54
N LEU A 7 18.11 -54.79 13.56
CA LEU A 7 17.53 -53.54 13.98
C LEU A 7 17.96 -52.43 13.00
N LEU A 8 17.03 -51.88 12.23
CA LEU A 8 17.22 -50.62 11.50
C LEU A 8 17.01 -49.46 12.49
N VAL A 9 18.08 -48.78 12.85
CA VAL A 9 18.02 -47.49 13.54
C VAL A 9 17.83 -46.40 12.50
N ALA A 10 16.60 -45.86 12.41
CA ALA A 10 16.33 -44.66 11.62
C ALA A 10 16.87 -43.45 12.39
N ALA A 11 17.99 -42.89 11.93
CA ALA A 11 18.48 -41.60 12.41
C ALA A 11 17.58 -40.49 11.86
N ALA A 12 16.68 -39.97 12.66
CA ALA A 12 15.99 -38.73 12.39
C ALA A 12 16.98 -37.57 12.48
N ALA A 13 17.42 -37.07 11.34
CA ALA A 13 18.18 -35.82 11.25
C ALA A 13 17.23 -34.65 11.55
N THR A 14 17.16 -34.25 12.82
CA THR A 14 16.61 -32.94 13.18
C THR A 14 17.53 -31.85 12.65
N THR A 15 17.15 -31.22 11.56
CA THR A 15 17.75 -29.97 11.13
C THR A 15 17.45 -28.91 12.20
N MET A 16 18.40 -28.69 13.10
CA MET A 16 18.40 -27.50 13.95
C MET A 16 18.53 -26.30 13.01
N ALA A 17 17.43 -25.60 12.77
CA ALA A 17 17.48 -24.26 12.21
C ALA A 17 18.37 -23.43 13.13
N ALA A 18 19.46 -22.87 12.58
CA ALA A 18 20.35 -22.00 13.31
C ALA A 18 19.52 -20.84 13.89
N GLN A 19 19.31 -20.84 15.21
CA GLN A 19 18.64 -19.73 15.87
C GLN A 19 19.47 -18.47 15.61
N SER A 20 18.83 -17.45 15.02
CA SER A 20 19.48 -16.17 14.79
C SER A 20 19.90 -15.57 16.12
N THR A 21 21.19 -15.30 16.27
CA THR A 21 21.69 -14.58 17.46
C THR A 21 21.28 -13.12 17.33
N GLY A 22 20.50 -12.60 18.26
CA GLY A 22 20.01 -11.23 18.28
C GLY A 22 18.83 -11.11 19.25
N ARG A 23 18.48 -9.87 19.54
CA ARG A 23 17.45 -9.59 20.55
C ARG A 23 16.06 -10.01 20.08
N GLN A 24 15.33 -10.68 20.94
CA GLN A 24 13.96 -11.06 20.73
C GLN A 24 13.03 -9.83 20.82
N THR A 25 11.91 -9.85 20.08
CA THR A 25 10.84 -8.86 20.19
C THR A 25 10.07 -9.05 21.51
N ARG A 26 9.28 -8.06 21.90
CA ARG A 26 8.41 -8.17 23.08
C ARG A 26 7.45 -9.35 22.96
N ALA A 27 6.89 -9.59 21.78
CA ALA A 27 6.02 -10.73 21.53
C ALA A 27 6.73 -12.07 21.78
N GLU A 28 7.95 -12.25 21.29
CA GLU A 28 8.75 -13.46 21.55
C GLU A 28 9.06 -13.65 23.05
N MET A 29 9.47 -12.57 23.73
CA MET A 29 9.84 -12.61 25.17
C MET A 29 8.66 -12.92 26.09
N THR A 30 7.44 -12.56 25.67
CA THR A 30 6.22 -12.74 26.47
C THR A 30 5.36 -13.90 25.97
N ASN A 31 5.93 -14.81 25.16
CA ASN A 31 5.18 -15.89 24.53
C ASN A 31 3.90 -15.40 23.81
N TYR A 32 3.99 -14.24 23.14
CA TYR A 32 2.91 -13.60 22.38
C TYR A 32 1.71 -13.10 23.21
N GLU A 33 1.91 -12.87 24.51
CA GLU A 33 0.90 -12.20 25.33
C GLU A 33 0.88 -10.68 25.14
N GLU A 34 2.01 -10.09 24.75
CA GLU A 34 2.19 -8.65 24.57
C GLU A 34 2.77 -8.34 23.18
N THR A 35 2.63 -7.11 22.74
CA THR A 35 3.27 -6.56 21.52
C THR A 35 4.29 -5.48 21.88
N SER A 36 5.25 -5.23 21.00
CA SER A 36 6.31 -4.25 21.20
C SER A 36 5.76 -2.81 21.27
N THR A 37 6.17 -2.08 22.31
CA THR A 37 6.03 -0.62 22.39
C THR A 37 6.99 0.06 21.44
N TYR A 38 6.89 1.39 21.29
CA TYR A 38 7.86 2.18 20.52
C TYR A 38 9.29 1.98 21.05
N ALA A 39 9.45 2.01 22.38
CA ALA A 39 10.75 1.78 23.03
C ALA A 39 11.33 0.38 22.74
N ASP A 40 10.50 -0.66 22.76
CA ASP A 40 10.91 -2.03 22.41
C ASP A 40 11.37 -2.12 20.96
N VAL A 41 10.65 -1.49 20.03
CA VAL A 41 11.04 -1.43 18.61
C VAL A 41 12.40 -0.76 18.44
N MET A 42 12.58 0.43 19.03
CA MET A 42 13.86 1.16 18.94
C MET A 42 15.01 0.38 19.54
N PHE A 43 14.75 -0.35 20.61
CA PHE A 43 15.75 -1.17 21.27
C PHE A 43 16.20 -2.38 20.41
N VAL A 44 15.28 -3.02 19.67
CA VAL A 44 15.64 -4.07 18.70
C VAL A 44 16.44 -3.48 17.53
N ILE A 45 16.06 -2.28 17.05
CA ILE A 45 16.79 -1.58 15.98
C ILE A 45 18.22 -1.26 16.41
N ASP A 46 18.41 -0.73 17.61
CA ASP A 46 19.73 -0.43 18.18
C ASP A 46 20.61 -1.69 18.28
N ASP A 47 20.03 -2.81 18.68
CA ASP A 47 20.73 -4.10 18.73
C ASP A 47 21.16 -4.57 17.34
N LEU A 48 20.30 -4.46 16.34
CA LEU A 48 20.62 -4.81 14.94
C LEU A 48 21.77 -3.95 14.40
N VAL A 49 21.77 -2.63 14.67
CA VAL A 49 22.85 -1.72 14.25
C VAL A 49 24.17 -2.06 14.92
N LYS A 50 24.15 -2.38 16.23
CA LYS A 50 25.35 -2.73 17.00
C LYS A 50 25.91 -4.10 16.63
N SER A 51 25.03 -5.04 16.30
CA SER A 51 25.42 -6.45 16.05
C SER A 51 25.90 -6.71 14.61
N SER A 52 25.64 -5.79 13.66
CA SER A 52 25.99 -6.04 12.27
C SER A 52 26.42 -4.81 11.48
N PRO A 53 27.52 -4.91 10.70
CA PRO A 53 27.94 -3.85 9.80
C PRO A 53 27.04 -3.70 8.56
N LEU A 54 26.06 -4.58 8.34
CA LEU A 54 25.14 -4.53 7.19
C LEU A 54 23.98 -3.58 7.39
N VAL A 55 23.75 -3.13 8.63
CA VAL A 55 22.57 -2.37 9.03
C VAL A 55 22.88 -0.88 9.10
N HIS A 56 22.01 -0.09 8.49
CA HIS A 56 21.90 1.34 8.71
C HIS A 56 20.49 1.64 9.23
N ALA A 57 20.39 2.45 10.26
CA ALA A 57 19.12 2.95 10.75
C ALA A 57 19.09 4.46 10.71
N GLU A 58 17.96 5.03 10.28
CA GLU A 58 17.71 6.46 10.24
C GLU A 58 16.23 6.73 10.55
N SER A 59 15.88 8.00 10.70
CA SER A 59 14.48 8.44 10.70
C SER A 59 14.11 8.97 9.33
N PHE A 60 12.96 8.58 8.80
CA PHE A 60 12.43 9.18 7.57
C PHE A 60 11.43 10.32 7.83
N GLY A 61 11.18 10.66 9.10
CA GLY A 61 10.31 11.76 9.52
C GLY A 61 9.83 11.62 10.95
N LYS A 62 8.78 12.36 11.27
CA LYS A 62 8.18 12.37 12.62
C LYS A 62 6.68 12.20 12.57
N THR A 63 6.13 11.63 13.64
CA THR A 63 4.69 11.59 13.89
C THR A 63 4.18 12.96 14.33
N GLU A 64 2.86 13.10 14.44
CA GLU A 64 2.22 14.32 14.95
C GLU A 64 2.62 14.63 16.43
N GLU A 65 2.91 13.62 17.25
CA GLU A 65 3.42 13.79 18.62
C GLU A 65 4.95 13.91 18.69
N GLY A 66 5.64 13.94 17.53
CA GLY A 66 7.08 14.17 17.44
C GLY A 66 7.98 12.94 17.60
N ARG A 67 7.41 11.70 17.62
CA ARG A 67 8.21 10.46 17.62
C ARG A 67 8.88 10.28 16.27
N GLU A 68 10.14 9.86 16.27
CA GLU A 68 10.85 9.51 15.04
C GLU A 68 10.21 8.30 14.35
N LEU A 69 10.14 8.34 13.03
CA LEU A 69 9.67 7.24 12.19
C LEU A 69 10.88 6.41 11.76
N PRO A 70 11.12 5.24 12.38
CA PRO A 70 12.35 4.49 12.15
C PRO A 70 12.34 3.80 10.78
N LEU A 71 13.47 3.88 10.09
CA LEU A 71 13.80 3.13 8.88
C LEU A 71 15.07 2.31 9.11
N ILE A 72 15.01 1.02 8.81
CA ILE A 72 16.15 0.12 8.81
C ILE A 72 16.50 -0.19 7.35
N ALA A 73 17.75 0.09 6.93
CA ALA A 73 18.27 -0.34 5.63
C ALA A 73 19.29 -1.49 5.86
N ILE A 74 19.07 -2.62 5.17
CA ILE A 74 19.93 -3.82 5.29
C ILE A 74 20.41 -4.22 3.90
N SER A 75 21.72 -4.29 3.70
CA SER A 75 22.34 -4.79 2.45
C SER A 75 23.83 -5.11 2.64
N ASP A 76 24.39 -5.93 1.75
CA ASP A 76 25.82 -6.23 1.65
C ASP A 76 26.32 -5.89 0.23
N PRO A 77 27.15 -4.83 0.05
CA PRO A 77 27.64 -3.90 1.07
C PRO A 77 26.55 -3.02 1.67
N LYS A 78 26.77 -2.52 2.89
CA LYS A 78 25.88 -1.58 3.59
C LYS A 78 25.62 -0.33 2.75
N VAL A 79 24.36 0.10 2.69
CA VAL A 79 23.94 1.37 2.11
C VAL A 79 23.46 2.32 3.21
N THR A 80 23.78 3.60 3.07
CA THR A 80 23.39 4.66 4.00
C THR A 80 22.65 5.80 3.29
N THR A 81 22.56 5.74 1.97
CA THR A 81 21.85 6.73 1.16
C THR A 81 21.10 6.06 0.01
N PRO A 82 20.04 6.70 -0.48
CA PRO A 82 19.30 6.25 -1.67
C PRO A 82 20.19 6.08 -2.92
N GLU A 83 21.16 6.99 -3.11
CA GLU A 83 22.11 6.95 -4.25
C GLU A 83 23.03 5.72 -4.16
N ALA A 84 23.51 5.40 -2.95
CA ALA A 84 24.31 4.20 -2.73
C ALA A 84 23.51 2.94 -3.04
N ALA A 85 22.23 2.88 -2.62
CA ALA A 85 21.34 1.77 -2.92
C ALA A 85 21.13 1.59 -4.44
N ARG A 86 20.83 2.68 -5.16
CA ARG A 86 20.65 2.65 -6.63
C ARG A 86 21.90 2.21 -7.36
N ARG A 87 23.09 2.63 -6.92
CA ARG A 87 24.38 2.21 -7.54
C ARG A 87 24.65 0.72 -7.45
N LEU A 88 24.04 0.01 -6.51
CA LEU A 88 24.17 -1.46 -6.45
C LEU A 88 23.49 -2.17 -7.62
N GLY A 89 22.56 -1.52 -8.32
CA GLY A 89 21.82 -2.11 -9.45
C GLY A 89 21.01 -3.34 -9.04
N ARG A 90 20.43 -3.32 -7.84
CA ARG A 90 19.65 -4.42 -7.24
C ARG A 90 18.23 -3.95 -6.90
N PRO A 91 17.24 -4.86 -6.81
CA PRO A 91 15.92 -4.48 -6.31
C PRO A 91 15.98 -3.86 -4.91
N ILE A 92 15.23 -2.81 -4.71
CA ILE A 92 14.99 -2.20 -3.41
C ILE A 92 13.58 -2.61 -2.99
N VAL A 93 13.45 -3.30 -1.86
CA VAL A 93 12.19 -3.77 -1.30
C VAL A 93 11.91 -2.99 -0.03
N PHE A 94 10.76 -2.34 0.03
CA PHE A 94 10.29 -1.63 1.21
C PHE A 94 9.13 -2.39 1.85
N VAL A 95 9.24 -2.65 3.14
CA VAL A 95 8.18 -3.26 3.94
C VAL A 95 7.83 -2.33 5.08
N GLN A 96 6.56 -1.96 5.16
CA GLN A 96 6.03 -1.18 6.27
C GLN A 96 5.01 -1.99 7.06
N ALA A 97 4.92 -1.70 8.36
CA ALA A 97 3.94 -2.29 9.25
C ALA A 97 3.36 -1.24 10.19
N ASN A 98 2.27 -1.64 10.82
CA ASN A 98 1.65 -0.87 11.89
C ASN A 98 1.09 0.49 11.44
N ILE A 99 0.63 0.61 10.18
CA ILE A 99 -0.10 1.79 9.70
C ILE A 99 -1.41 1.96 10.50
N HIS A 100 -2.07 0.85 10.82
CA HIS A 100 -3.11 0.75 11.83
C HIS A 100 -2.47 0.12 13.07
N ALA A 101 -2.29 0.87 14.13
CA ALA A 101 -1.50 0.41 15.27
C ALA A 101 -2.16 -0.64 16.17
N GLY A 102 -3.37 -1.08 15.82
CA GLY A 102 -4.00 -2.28 16.37
C GLY A 102 -3.68 -3.57 15.59
N GLU A 103 -2.95 -3.47 14.46
CA GLU A 103 -2.59 -4.56 13.54
C GLU A 103 -1.10 -4.87 13.73
N VAL A 104 -0.77 -5.52 14.83
CA VAL A 104 0.57 -5.53 15.43
C VAL A 104 1.50 -6.66 14.98
N GLU A 105 0.97 -7.71 14.33
CA GLU A 105 1.77 -8.86 13.90
C GLU A 105 2.83 -8.51 12.86
N GLY A 106 2.51 -7.58 11.94
CA GLY A 106 3.45 -7.12 10.91
C GLY A 106 4.71 -6.52 11.51
N LYS A 107 4.57 -5.71 12.56
CA LYS A 107 5.66 -5.10 13.30
C LYS A 107 6.60 -6.15 13.89
N GLU A 108 6.07 -7.15 14.58
CA GLU A 108 6.84 -8.22 15.17
C GLU A 108 7.52 -9.09 14.09
N ALA A 109 6.76 -9.48 13.06
CA ALA A 109 7.24 -10.32 11.96
C ALA A 109 8.45 -9.72 11.23
N ILE A 110 8.39 -8.41 10.88
CA ILE A 110 9.49 -7.80 10.13
C ILE A 110 10.74 -7.53 10.99
N LEU A 111 10.60 -7.31 12.30
CA LEU A 111 11.75 -7.26 13.20
C LEU A 111 12.43 -8.63 13.34
N MET A 112 11.65 -9.71 13.40
CA MET A 112 12.18 -11.08 13.37
C MET A 112 12.90 -11.37 12.03
N LEU A 113 12.33 -10.98 10.90
CA LEU A 113 12.94 -11.12 9.58
C LEU A 113 14.22 -10.27 9.44
N ALA A 114 14.23 -9.04 9.98
CA ALA A 114 15.44 -8.20 10.00
C ALA A 114 16.60 -8.90 10.73
N ARG A 115 16.34 -9.55 11.85
CA ARG A 115 17.30 -10.36 12.58
C ARG A 115 17.82 -11.54 11.74
N ARG A 116 16.94 -12.25 11.02
CA ARG A 116 17.32 -13.34 10.11
C ARG A 116 18.14 -12.85 8.90
N LEU A 117 17.87 -11.66 8.39
CA LEU A 117 18.67 -11.00 7.34
C LEU A 117 20.08 -10.62 7.84
N VAL A 118 20.23 -10.32 9.11
CA VAL A 118 21.51 -9.87 9.69
C VAL A 118 22.40 -11.04 10.09
N SER A 119 21.87 -12.05 10.75
CA SER A 119 22.64 -13.15 11.36
C SER A 119 22.05 -14.53 11.11
N GLY A 120 20.91 -14.66 10.43
CA GLY A 120 20.22 -15.92 10.18
C GLY A 120 20.39 -16.43 8.74
N ASP A 121 19.48 -17.32 8.37
CA ASP A 121 19.42 -18.03 7.09
C ASP A 121 19.11 -17.12 5.88
N LEU A 122 18.48 -15.97 6.10
CA LEU A 122 18.18 -15.00 5.05
C LEU A 122 19.36 -14.05 4.72
N LYS A 123 20.44 -14.09 5.49
CA LYS A 123 21.63 -13.24 5.28
C LYS A 123 22.16 -13.24 3.85
N PRO A 124 22.23 -14.36 3.12
CA PRO A 124 22.69 -14.37 1.72
C PRO A 124 21.90 -13.45 0.79
N MET A 125 20.61 -13.17 1.07
CA MET A 125 19.78 -12.29 0.25
C MET A 125 20.26 -10.83 0.29
N THR A 126 20.96 -10.40 1.34
CA THR A 126 21.48 -9.03 1.48
C THR A 126 22.50 -8.66 0.39
N LYS A 127 23.12 -9.67 -0.24
CA LYS A 127 24.00 -9.48 -1.40
C LYS A 127 23.25 -9.29 -2.72
N GLN A 128 21.94 -9.50 -2.74
CA GLN A 128 21.16 -9.52 -3.98
C GLN A 128 20.08 -8.46 -4.01
N MET A 129 19.66 -7.95 -2.85
CA MET A 129 18.62 -6.95 -2.69
C MET A 129 19.00 -5.94 -1.60
N VAL A 130 18.34 -4.77 -1.64
CA VAL A 130 18.36 -3.80 -0.55
C VAL A 130 17.00 -3.88 0.15
N PHE A 131 17.03 -4.11 1.45
CA PHE A 131 15.84 -4.16 2.29
C PHE A 131 15.69 -2.85 3.03
N LEU A 132 14.52 -2.24 2.91
CA LEU A 132 14.09 -1.05 3.65
C LEU A 132 12.90 -1.47 4.52
N ILE A 133 12.98 -1.26 5.82
CA ILE A 133 12.00 -1.75 6.79
C ILE A 133 11.55 -0.60 7.68
N ALA A 134 10.25 -0.28 7.67
CA ALA A 134 9.60 0.65 8.60
C ALA A 134 8.67 -0.15 9.54
N PRO A 135 9.15 -0.58 10.71
CA PRO A 135 8.40 -1.52 11.56
C PRO A 135 7.23 -0.88 12.29
N ASN A 136 7.22 0.42 12.51
CA ASN A 136 6.21 1.10 13.33
C ASN A 136 5.86 2.47 12.72
N TYR A 137 4.97 2.46 11.71
CA TYR A 137 4.62 3.67 10.99
C TYR A 137 3.65 4.58 11.79
N ASN A 138 2.61 4.01 12.43
CA ASN A 138 1.73 4.75 13.33
C ASN A 138 2.25 4.63 14.77
N ALA A 139 3.39 5.27 15.04
CA ALA A 139 4.04 5.15 16.34
C ALA A 139 3.24 5.80 17.49
N ASP A 140 2.43 6.83 17.21
CA ASP A 140 1.58 7.46 18.22
C ASP A 140 0.39 6.56 18.61
N GLY A 141 -0.29 5.98 17.61
CA GLY A 141 -1.36 5.02 17.84
C GLY A 141 -0.87 3.74 18.54
N ASN A 142 0.39 3.34 18.26
CA ASN A 142 1.01 2.18 18.92
C ASN A 142 1.09 2.32 20.44
N GLU A 143 1.39 3.51 20.96
CA GLU A 143 1.54 3.72 22.40
C GLU A 143 0.21 3.74 23.19
N LYS A 144 -0.92 3.70 22.46
CA LYS A 144 -2.27 3.62 23.06
C LYS A 144 -2.72 2.16 23.32
N ILE A 145 -1.78 1.29 23.71
CA ILE A 145 -2.04 -0.14 23.94
C ILE A 145 -3.04 -0.33 25.09
N THR A 146 -4.13 -1.04 24.78
CA THR A 146 -5.11 -1.47 25.79
C THR A 146 -5.84 -2.74 25.31
N PRO A 147 -6.20 -3.67 26.22
CA PRO A 147 -6.99 -4.85 25.87
C PRO A 147 -8.44 -4.53 25.46
N MET A 148 -8.82 -3.25 25.54
CA MET A 148 -10.13 -2.76 25.09
C MET A 148 -10.15 -2.35 23.62
N ASN A 149 -8.99 -2.24 22.98
CA ASN A 149 -8.91 -2.02 21.55
C ASN A 149 -9.06 -3.37 20.81
N ARG A 150 -9.82 -3.38 19.71
CA ARG A 150 -10.02 -4.57 18.84
C ARG A 150 -10.36 -5.84 19.63
N THR A 151 -11.30 -5.78 20.54
CA THR A 151 -11.64 -6.87 21.49
C THR A 151 -11.98 -8.20 20.83
N ALA A 152 -12.50 -8.21 19.61
CA ALA A 152 -12.78 -9.44 18.85
C ALA A 152 -11.52 -10.10 18.26
N GLN A 153 -10.39 -9.39 18.16
CA GLN A 153 -9.13 -9.92 17.62
C GLN A 153 -8.54 -10.97 18.59
N ASN A 154 -8.00 -12.07 18.03
CA ASN A 154 -7.43 -13.17 18.83
C ASN A 154 -6.01 -12.84 19.33
N GLY A 155 -5.93 -12.08 20.41
CA GLY A 155 -4.68 -11.62 21.01
C GLY A 155 -3.97 -10.50 20.21
N PRO A 156 -2.86 -9.98 20.76
CA PRO A 156 -2.29 -10.29 22.09
C PRO A 156 -3.24 -9.94 23.24
N VAL A 157 -3.23 -10.75 24.28
CA VAL A 157 -4.19 -10.60 25.41
C VAL A 157 -3.99 -9.30 26.19
N ALA A 158 -2.79 -8.77 26.23
CA ALA A 158 -2.47 -7.49 26.85
C ALA A 158 -3.02 -6.27 26.06
N GLY A 159 -3.47 -6.50 24.84
CA GLY A 159 -4.07 -5.47 23.98
C GLY A 159 -3.15 -4.94 22.88
N VAL A 160 -3.71 -4.02 22.13
CA VAL A 160 -3.09 -3.40 20.95
C VAL A 160 -3.34 -1.89 20.92
N GLY A 161 -2.67 -1.17 20.04
CA GLY A 161 -2.87 0.26 19.84
C GLY A 161 -4.18 0.60 19.10
N THR A 162 -4.32 1.86 18.67
CA THR A 162 -5.49 2.36 17.93
C THR A 162 -5.27 2.29 16.43
N ARG A 163 -6.39 2.25 15.67
CA ARG A 163 -6.33 2.30 14.20
C ARG A 163 -5.77 3.62 13.70
N GLU A 164 -6.33 4.70 14.22
CA GLU A 164 -6.02 6.07 13.83
C GLU A 164 -4.73 6.56 14.50
N ASN A 165 -4.12 7.59 13.90
CA ASN A 165 -3.02 8.31 14.52
C ASN A 165 -3.49 9.19 15.69
N SER A 166 -2.60 10.02 16.26
CA SER A 166 -2.92 10.89 17.40
C SER A 166 -3.99 11.97 17.09
N LYS A 167 -4.18 12.31 15.82
CA LYS A 167 -5.23 13.24 15.36
C LYS A 167 -6.57 12.57 15.03
N GLY A 168 -6.69 11.26 15.20
CA GLY A 168 -7.90 10.52 14.85
C GLY A 168 -8.05 10.30 13.34
N LEU A 169 -6.98 10.36 12.56
CA LEU A 169 -6.98 10.14 11.12
C LEU A 169 -6.40 8.77 10.77
N ASP A 170 -7.03 8.13 9.78
CA ASP A 170 -6.56 6.86 9.20
C ASP A 170 -5.44 7.12 8.19
N LEU A 171 -4.22 6.71 8.51
CA LEU A 171 -3.04 6.90 7.67
C LEU A 171 -3.15 6.17 6.31
N ASN A 172 -3.92 5.05 6.25
CA ASN A 172 -4.20 4.35 5.01
C ASN A 172 -5.39 4.96 4.22
N ARG A 173 -5.70 6.23 4.49
CA ARG A 173 -6.62 7.11 3.74
C ARG A 173 -5.94 8.44 3.38
N ASP A 174 -4.64 8.56 3.70
CA ASP A 174 -3.93 9.84 3.62
C ASP A 174 -2.88 9.93 2.49
N TYR A 175 -2.70 8.88 1.71
CA TYR A 175 -1.69 8.86 0.62
C TYR A 175 -1.94 9.92 -0.47
N MET A 176 -3.17 10.37 -0.67
CA MET A 176 -3.49 11.39 -1.69
C MET A 176 -3.53 12.80 -1.13
N LYS A 177 -4.13 12.99 0.04
CA LYS A 177 -4.36 14.32 0.62
C LYS A 177 -3.18 14.87 1.44
N LEU A 178 -2.33 13.99 2.02
CA LEU A 178 -1.13 14.31 2.78
C LEU A 178 -1.38 15.31 3.93
N ASP A 179 -2.45 15.10 4.70
CA ASP A 179 -2.83 15.98 5.81
C ASP A 179 -1.96 15.75 7.05
N THR A 180 -1.45 14.51 7.23
CA THR A 180 -0.68 14.14 8.41
C THR A 180 0.83 14.31 8.19
N ALA A 181 1.57 14.52 9.28
CA ALA A 181 3.03 14.56 9.25
C ALA A 181 3.62 13.21 8.80
N GLU A 182 3.00 12.11 9.24
CA GLU A 182 3.37 10.74 8.87
C GLU A 182 3.25 10.52 7.36
N ALA A 183 2.12 10.92 6.73
CA ALA A 183 1.91 10.72 5.30
C ALA A 183 2.90 11.55 4.47
N ARG A 184 3.15 12.81 4.84
CA ARG A 184 4.17 13.65 4.19
C ARG A 184 5.57 13.04 4.32
N SER A 185 5.89 12.51 5.49
CA SER A 185 7.17 11.84 5.76
C SER A 185 7.35 10.59 4.89
N LEU A 186 6.32 9.73 4.81
CA LEU A 186 6.35 8.50 4.03
C LEU A 186 6.46 8.78 2.53
N VAL A 187 5.69 9.73 2.01
CA VAL A 187 5.77 10.11 0.59
C VAL A 187 7.12 10.77 0.27
N GLY A 188 7.64 11.60 1.18
CA GLY A 188 9.00 12.15 1.09
C GLY A 188 10.08 11.06 1.06
N PHE A 189 9.93 10.02 1.87
CA PHE A 189 10.76 8.82 1.83
C PHE A 189 10.65 8.10 0.47
N MET A 190 9.43 7.87 -0.02
CA MET A 190 9.21 7.25 -1.34
C MET A 190 9.84 8.06 -2.48
N ASN A 191 9.83 9.40 -2.41
CA ASN A 191 10.48 10.25 -3.41
C ASN A 191 12.02 10.09 -3.40
N LYS A 192 12.62 9.86 -2.23
CA LYS A 192 14.07 9.74 -2.07
C LYS A 192 14.58 8.34 -2.40
N TRP A 193 14.02 7.32 -1.77
CA TRP A 193 14.49 5.94 -1.87
C TRP A 193 13.94 5.19 -3.08
N ASP A 194 12.75 5.54 -3.52
CA ASP A 194 12.09 5.02 -4.72
C ASP A 194 12.13 3.48 -4.83
N PRO A 195 11.57 2.74 -3.85
CA PRO A 195 11.65 1.29 -3.82
C PRO A 195 10.89 0.68 -5.01
N HIS A 196 11.41 -0.43 -5.57
CA HIS A 196 10.80 -1.16 -6.68
C HIS A 196 9.56 -1.94 -6.24
N VAL A 197 9.56 -2.42 -4.99
CA VAL A 197 8.48 -3.22 -4.39
C VAL A 197 8.14 -2.63 -3.03
N LEU A 198 6.86 -2.39 -2.80
CA LEU A 198 6.30 -1.97 -1.53
C LEU A 198 5.42 -3.09 -0.97
N VAL A 199 5.57 -3.42 0.30
CA VAL A 199 4.71 -4.37 1.04
C VAL A 199 4.13 -3.65 2.25
N ASP A 200 2.80 -3.69 2.39
CA ASP A 200 2.07 -3.07 3.50
C ASP A 200 1.38 -4.15 4.32
N LEU A 201 1.67 -4.22 5.63
CA LEU A 201 1.26 -5.31 6.50
C LEU A 201 0.11 -4.89 7.41
N HIS A 202 -1.01 -5.62 7.27
CA HIS A 202 -2.29 -5.38 7.91
C HIS A 202 -2.87 -6.63 8.58
N THR A 203 -3.99 -6.41 9.29
CA THR A 203 -4.83 -7.46 9.87
C THR A 203 -6.28 -7.26 9.44
N THR A 204 -6.85 -8.24 8.73
CA THR A 204 -8.25 -8.20 8.31
C THR A 204 -9.19 -8.79 9.37
N ASN A 205 -10.40 -8.23 9.44
CA ASN A 205 -11.51 -8.76 10.23
C ASN A 205 -12.80 -8.73 9.38
N GLY A 206 -13.89 -9.18 9.93
CA GLY A 206 -15.22 -9.15 9.29
C GLY A 206 -15.70 -10.55 8.93
N SER A 207 -15.50 -10.98 7.68
CA SER A 207 -15.99 -12.26 7.17
C SER A 207 -15.29 -13.47 7.79
N TYR A 208 -16.07 -14.52 8.11
CA TYR A 208 -15.54 -15.76 8.68
C TYR A 208 -15.10 -16.71 7.56
N HIS A 209 -13.91 -16.45 7.04
CA HIS A 209 -13.32 -17.25 5.96
C HIS A 209 -12.27 -18.25 6.47
N GLY A 210 -11.92 -19.20 5.63
CA GLY A 210 -10.98 -20.28 5.96
C GLY A 210 -9.51 -19.98 5.65
N TYR A 211 -9.15 -18.74 5.31
CA TYR A 211 -7.77 -18.34 5.00
C TYR A 211 -7.07 -17.76 6.23
N HIS A 212 -5.76 -18.06 6.40
CA HIS A 212 -4.93 -17.54 7.49
C HIS A 212 -4.41 -16.12 7.20
N LEU A 213 -4.31 -15.79 5.90
CA LEU A 213 -3.92 -14.49 5.40
C LEU A 213 -4.57 -14.25 4.04
N THR A 214 -5.00 -13.02 3.79
CA THR A 214 -5.39 -12.57 2.46
C THR A 214 -4.46 -11.48 1.96
N TYR A 215 -4.37 -11.29 0.64
CA TYR A 215 -3.46 -10.31 0.05
C TYR A 215 -4.12 -9.59 -1.13
N SER A 216 -3.62 -8.41 -1.45
CA SER A 216 -4.05 -7.67 -2.63
C SER A 216 -2.87 -7.12 -3.41
N PRO A 217 -2.86 -7.27 -4.75
CA PRO A 217 -2.01 -6.48 -5.61
C PRO A 217 -2.54 -5.05 -5.72
N ILE A 218 -2.00 -4.28 -6.66
CA ILE A 218 -2.55 -3.01 -7.10
C ILE A 218 -3.92 -3.24 -7.73
N LEU A 219 -4.95 -2.52 -7.26
CA LEU A 219 -6.32 -2.60 -7.77
C LEU A 219 -6.68 -1.44 -8.70
N ASN A 220 -5.91 -0.34 -8.70
CA ASN A 220 -6.21 0.83 -9.50
C ASN A 220 -5.91 0.58 -11.00
N PRO A 221 -6.92 0.65 -11.90
CA PRO A 221 -6.73 0.38 -13.33
C PRO A 221 -5.83 1.39 -14.05
N ASN A 222 -5.59 2.57 -13.45
CA ASN A 222 -4.68 3.58 -14.01
C ASN A 222 -3.20 3.25 -13.78
N ALA A 223 -2.87 2.26 -12.95
CA ALA A 223 -1.51 1.75 -12.85
C ALA A 223 -1.08 1.03 -14.14
N ASP A 224 0.21 0.83 -14.32
CA ASP A 224 0.71 0.14 -15.51
C ASP A 224 0.21 -1.33 -15.52
N PRO A 225 -0.54 -1.77 -16.53
CA PRO A 225 -1.15 -3.09 -16.55
C PRO A 225 -0.11 -4.23 -16.52
N ARG A 226 1.12 -3.99 -16.99
CA ARG A 226 2.20 -4.97 -16.95
C ARG A 226 2.65 -5.24 -15.51
N LEU A 227 2.64 -4.21 -14.64
CA LEU A 227 2.97 -4.35 -13.22
C LEU A 227 1.87 -5.12 -12.48
N ILE A 228 0.59 -4.81 -12.76
CA ILE A 228 -0.55 -5.52 -12.17
C ILE A 228 -0.50 -7.00 -12.54
N GLU A 229 -0.39 -7.31 -13.83
CA GLU A 229 -0.35 -8.68 -14.33
C GLU A 229 0.87 -9.46 -13.79
N PHE A 230 2.04 -8.84 -13.79
CA PHE A 230 3.25 -9.45 -13.25
C PHE A 230 3.11 -9.77 -11.76
N THR A 231 2.56 -8.84 -10.97
CA THR A 231 2.35 -9.04 -9.54
C THR A 231 1.41 -10.20 -9.28
N LYS A 232 0.31 -10.31 -10.03
CA LYS A 232 -0.67 -11.40 -9.89
C LYS A 232 -0.09 -12.75 -10.32
N SER A 233 0.40 -12.82 -11.56
CA SER A 233 0.72 -14.11 -12.20
C SER A 233 2.12 -14.63 -11.86
N LYS A 234 3.12 -13.75 -11.69
CA LYS A 234 4.53 -14.13 -11.47
C LYS A 234 4.98 -14.04 -10.02
N MET A 235 4.27 -13.27 -9.18
CA MET A 235 4.58 -13.18 -7.76
C MET A 235 3.52 -13.87 -6.91
N LEU A 236 2.30 -13.34 -6.81
CA LEU A 236 1.29 -13.78 -5.85
C LEU A 236 0.79 -15.21 -6.09
N THR A 237 0.59 -15.65 -7.34
CA THR A 237 0.18 -17.03 -7.64
C THR A 237 1.22 -18.06 -7.18
N PRO A 238 2.53 -17.94 -7.50
CA PRO A 238 3.54 -18.84 -6.95
C PRO A 238 3.70 -18.74 -5.43
N ILE A 239 3.61 -17.54 -4.85
CA ILE A 239 3.66 -17.33 -3.40
C ILE A 239 2.52 -18.09 -2.72
N ARG A 240 1.28 -17.99 -3.21
CA ARG A 240 0.13 -18.73 -2.67
C ARG A 240 0.38 -20.25 -2.64
N GLN A 241 0.98 -20.78 -3.70
CA GLN A 241 1.34 -22.21 -3.77
C GLN A 241 2.44 -22.57 -2.77
N ALA A 242 3.46 -21.74 -2.62
CA ALA A 242 4.54 -21.92 -1.66
C ALA A 242 4.04 -21.85 -0.21
N MET A 243 3.18 -20.89 0.11
CA MET A 243 2.56 -20.76 1.43
C MET A 243 1.81 -22.03 1.84
N LEU A 244 1.06 -22.63 0.92
CA LEU A 244 0.37 -23.89 1.22
C LEU A 244 1.35 -25.07 1.32
N LYS A 245 2.26 -25.21 0.36
CA LYS A 245 3.11 -26.40 0.24
C LYS A 245 4.24 -26.46 1.29
N SER A 246 4.86 -25.29 1.57
CA SER A 246 6.06 -25.24 2.42
C SER A 246 5.76 -24.85 3.86
N HIS A 247 4.67 -24.11 4.09
CA HIS A 247 4.34 -23.56 5.40
C HIS A 247 2.99 -24.04 5.93
N ASN A 248 2.19 -24.75 5.12
CA ASN A 248 0.83 -25.20 5.46
C ASN A 248 -0.15 -24.03 5.76
N TRP A 249 0.08 -22.86 5.17
CA TRP A 249 -0.79 -21.71 5.28
C TRP A 249 -1.72 -21.59 4.08
N ARG A 250 -3.03 -21.48 4.33
CA ARG A 250 -4.02 -21.15 3.30
C ARG A 250 -4.07 -19.65 3.13
N VAL A 251 -3.67 -19.14 1.98
CA VAL A 251 -3.70 -17.72 1.64
C VAL A 251 -4.46 -17.50 0.34
N TYR A 252 -5.10 -16.33 0.18
CA TYR A 252 -5.92 -16.02 -0.98
C TYR A 252 -5.99 -14.52 -1.27
N ASP A 253 -6.56 -14.16 -2.43
CA ASP A 253 -6.86 -12.78 -2.77
C ASP A 253 -7.82 -12.17 -1.73
N TYR A 254 -7.54 -10.92 -1.32
CA TYR A 254 -8.33 -10.22 -0.31
C TYR A 254 -9.79 -10.05 -0.74
N GLY A 255 -10.67 -10.33 0.16
CA GLY A 255 -12.11 -10.07 0.00
C GLY A 255 -12.88 -10.27 1.29
N ASN A 256 -14.15 -9.91 1.22
CA ASN A 256 -15.15 -10.16 2.23
C ASN A 256 -16.41 -10.75 1.58
N PHE A 257 -17.20 -11.47 2.36
CA PHE A 257 -18.52 -11.90 1.94
C PHE A 257 -19.45 -10.70 1.83
N SER A 258 -20.04 -10.53 0.66
CA SER A 258 -20.91 -9.39 0.35
C SER A 258 -22.08 -9.84 -0.53
N PRO A 259 -23.26 -9.21 -0.42
CA PRO A 259 -24.34 -9.42 -1.38
C PRO A 259 -23.89 -9.09 -2.81
N GLU A 260 -24.51 -9.71 -3.80
CA GLU A 260 -24.14 -9.55 -5.22
C GLU A 260 -24.35 -8.12 -5.72
N ASP A 261 -25.40 -7.44 -5.25
CA ASP A 261 -25.71 -6.05 -5.59
C ASP A 261 -24.72 -5.03 -4.96
N GLY A 262 -23.85 -5.51 -4.05
CA GLY A 262 -22.89 -4.66 -3.33
C GLY A 262 -23.54 -3.67 -2.36
N GLY A 263 -24.86 -3.72 -2.23
CA GLY A 263 -25.66 -2.87 -1.35
C GLY A 263 -25.95 -3.57 -0.02
N GLY A 264 -25.18 -3.33 1.00
CA GLY A 264 -25.42 -3.92 2.31
C GLY A 264 -24.18 -3.98 3.19
N ARG A 265 -24.35 -4.41 4.44
CA ARG A 265 -23.21 -4.70 5.31
C ARG A 265 -22.56 -5.99 4.86
N GLU A 266 -21.25 -6.03 4.85
CA GLU A 266 -20.48 -7.26 4.70
C GLU A 266 -20.98 -8.33 5.67
N ASN A 267 -21.27 -9.52 5.16
CA ASN A 267 -21.72 -10.64 5.98
C ASN A 267 -20.53 -11.24 6.72
N SER A 268 -20.58 -11.28 8.05
CA SER A 268 -19.54 -11.97 8.81
C SER A 268 -19.61 -13.47 8.62
N ARG A 269 -20.81 -14.04 8.49
CA ARG A 269 -21.06 -15.48 8.42
C ARG A 269 -21.87 -15.85 7.17
N VAL A 270 -21.48 -16.94 6.54
CA VAL A 270 -22.18 -17.55 5.40
C VAL A 270 -22.52 -18.98 5.76
N ASP A 271 -23.75 -19.42 5.47
CA ASP A 271 -24.11 -20.83 5.55
C ASP A 271 -23.58 -21.57 4.31
N PRO A 272 -22.63 -22.52 4.46
CA PRO A 272 -22.09 -23.25 3.32
C PRO A 272 -23.13 -24.08 2.56
N ALA A 273 -24.21 -24.53 3.23
CA ALA A 273 -25.28 -25.31 2.61
C ALA A 273 -26.26 -24.43 1.82
N ASN A 274 -26.34 -23.12 2.17
CA ASN A 274 -27.23 -22.18 1.50
C ASN A 274 -26.58 -20.79 1.40
N PRO A 275 -25.54 -20.61 0.55
CA PRO A 275 -24.80 -19.36 0.45
C PRO A 275 -25.61 -18.20 -0.18
N GLY A 276 -26.77 -18.49 -0.77
CA GLY A 276 -27.60 -17.49 -1.45
C GLY A 276 -26.86 -16.77 -2.57
N ASN A 277 -27.03 -15.45 -2.65
CA ASN A 277 -26.34 -14.57 -3.61
C ASN A 277 -25.06 -13.94 -3.02
N THR A 278 -24.40 -14.63 -2.11
CA THR A 278 -23.15 -14.15 -1.50
C THR A 278 -22.00 -14.23 -2.52
N THR A 279 -21.19 -13.20 -2.53
CA THR A 279 -20.00 -13.06 -3.38
C THR A 279 -18.76 -12.82 -2.53
N TRP A 280 -17.59 -13.06 -3.10
CA TRP A 280 -16.30 -12.67 -2.55
C TRP A 280 -15.89 -11.36 -3.19
N ARG A 281 -15.75 -10.27 -2.39
CA ARG A 281 -15.55 -8.93 -2.92
C ARG A 281 -14.38 -8.25 -2.24
N THR A 282 -13.44 -7.70 -3.05
CA THR A 282 -12.30 -6.93 -2.59
C THR A 282 -12.68 -5.50 -2.17
N PHE A 283 -11.69 -4.76 -1.64
CA PHE A 283 -11.85 -3.36 -1.26
C PHE A 283 -11.69 -2.40 -2.45
N ASP A 284 -11.49 -1.13 -2.18
CA ASP A 284 -11.53 0.01 -3.08
C ASP A 284 -10.27 0.14 -3.97
N HIS A 285 -10.41 0.63 -5.20
CA HIS A 285 -9.34 0.89 -6.15
C HIS A 285 -8.66 2.26 -5.96
N ARG A 286 -9.23 3.15 -5.17
CA ARG A 286 -8.75 4.53 -5.04
C ARG A 286 -7.34 4.61 -4.45
N PRO A 287 -6.50 5.57 -4.90
CA PRO A 287 -5.10 5.66 -4.47
C PRO A 287 -4.91 6.26 -3.07
N ARG A 288 -5.99 6.58 -2.33
CA ARG A 288 -5.93 6.83 -0.89
C ARG A 288 -5.36 5.64 -0.11
N PHE A 289 -5.38 4.44 -0.69
CA PHE A 289 -4.78 3.22 -0.16
C PHE A 289 -3.35 3.04 -0.69
N GLY A 290 -2.42 2.63 0.19
CA GLY A 290 -0.99 2.60 -0.10
C GLY A 290 -0.57 1.74 -1.28
N ASN A 291 -1.17 0.55 -1.45
CA ASN A 291 -0.87 -0.32 -2.59
C ASN A 291 -1.29 0.29 -3.93
N ASN A 292 -2.45 0.94 -3.99
CA ASN A 292 -2.92 1.62 -5.20
C ASN A 292 -2.10 2.88 -5.50
N TYR A 293 -1.74 3.64 -4.46
CA TYR A 293 -0.86 4.79 -4.58
C TYR A 293 0.50 4.42 -5.18
N ALA A 294 1.13 3.36 -4.68
CA ALA A 294 2.42 2.88 -5.20
C ALA A 294 2.30 2.42 -6.66
N GLY A 295 1.16 1.86 -7.06
CA GLY A 295 0.85 1.52 -8.46
C GLY A 295 0.87 2.73 -9.39
N LEU A 296 0.31 3.87 -8.97
CA LEU A 296 0.35 5.12 -9.74
C LEU A 296 1.76 5.74 -9.80
N ARG A 297 2.67 5.31 -8.92
CA ARG A 297 4.09 5.64 -8.97
C ARG A 297 4.91 4.67 -9.81
N ASN A 298 4.26 3.78 -10.58
CA ASN A 298 4.90 2.74 -11.40
C ASN A 298 5.75 1.75 -10.57
N ARG A 299 5.32 1.43 -9.34
CA ARG A 299 6.00 0.47 -8.46
C ARG A 299 5.09 -0.72 -8.18
N ILE A 300 5.69 -1.88 -7.94
CA ILE A 300 4.96 -3.08 -7.49
C ILE A 300 4.51 -2.84 -6.05
N ALA A 301 3.27 -3.21 -5.74
CA ALA A 301 2.77 -3.14 -4.38
C ALA A 301 1.95 -4.38 -4.02
N ILE A 302 2.13 -4.84 -2.80
CA ILE A 302 1.41 -5.98 -2.20
C ILE A 302 0.91 -5.54 -0.83
N LEU A 303 -0.40 -5.60 -0.65
CA LEU A 303 -1.03 -5.48 0.66
C LEU A 303 -1.18 -6.89 1.24
N SER A 304 -0.83 -7.08 2.51
CA SER A 304 -0.96 -8.32 3.28
C SER A 304 -1.91 -8.12 4.43
N GLU A 305 -2.85 -9.04 4.62
CA GLU A 305 -3.91 -8.98 5.63
C GLU A 305 -3.96 -10.30 6.41
N ALA A 306 -3.22 -10.38 7.52
CA ALA A 306 -3.31 -11.54 8.40
C ALA A 306 -4.71 -11.64 9.03
N TYR A 307 -5.23 -12.85 9.22
CA TYR A 307 -6.60 -13.03 9.67
C TYR A 307 -6.74 -12.77 11.17
N SER A 308 -7.56 -11.79 11.54
CA SER A 308 -7.74 -11.31 12.91
C SER A 308 -8.09 -12.41 13.93
N TYR A 309 -8.74 -13.47 13.48
CA TYR A 309 -9.21 -14.57 14.35
C TYR A 309 -8.23 -15.75 14.42
N LEU A 310 -7.15 -15.75 13.64
CA LEU A 310 -5.96 -16.55 13.91
C LEU A 310 -5.29 -16.01 15.17
N ASP A 311 -4.72 -16.86 16.03
CA ASP A 311 -4.04 -16.40 17.24
C ASP A 311 -2.84 -15.50 16.92
N PHE A 312 -2.44 -14.68 17.86
CA PHE A 312 -1.39 -13.68 17.61
C PHE A 312 -0.07 -14.30 17.16
N LYS A 313 0.32 -15.43 17.73
CA LYS A 313 1.53 -16.16 17.33
C LYS A 313 1.42 -16.66 15.89
N GLY A 314 0.27 -17.21 15.51
CA GLY A 314 -0.01 -17.66 14.16
C GLY A 314 -0.04 -16.49 13.16
N ARG A 315 -0.62 -15.33 13.54
CA ARG A 315 -0.57 -14.14 12.68
C ARG A 315 0.85 -13.65 12.43
N VAL A 316 1.70 -13.59 13.47
CA VAL A 316 3.11 -13.22 13.31
C VAL A 316 3.83 -14.21 12.39
N ALA A 317 3.60 -15.52 12.58
CA ALA A 317 4.24 -16.56 11.78
C ALA A 317 3.81 -16.51 10.31
N VAL A 318 2.50 -16.47 10.01
CA VAL A 318 2.01 -16.42 8.62
C VAL A 318 2.45 -15.15 7.91
N THR A 319 2.52 -14.03 8.61
CA THR A 319 3.01 -12.76 8.05
C THR A 319 4.51 -12.84 7.74
N ALA A 320 5.31 -13.38 8.65
CA ALA A 320 6.75 -13.58 8.43
C ALA A 320 7.02 -14.49 7.24
N ASP A 321 6.34 -15.64 7.16
CA ASP A 321 6.46 -16.59 6.05
C ASP A 321 6.02 -15.96 4.72
N PHE A 322 4.94 -15.18 4.72
CA PHE A 322 4.46 -14.50 3.51
C PHE A 322 5.46 -13.44 3.01
N VAL A 323 6.02 -12.63 3.90
CA VAL A 323 7.06 -11.65 3.53
C VAL A 323 8.34 -12.35 3.07
N GLU A 324 8.73 -13.47 3.67
CA GLU A 324 9.85 -14.27 3.22
C GLU A 324 9.63 -14.79 1.80
N GLU A 325 8.44 -15.31 1.49
CA GLU A 325 8.11 -15.77 0.12
C GLU A 325 8.09 -14.61 -0.88
N ILE A 326 7.68 -13.38 -0.45
CA ILE A 326 7.84 -12.18 -1.28
C ILE A 326 9.33 -11.91 -1.55
N TYR A 327 10.19 -11.97 -0.55
CA TYR A 327 11.65 -11.78 -0.73
C TYR A 327 12.24 -12.80 -1.71
N LYS A 328 11.88 -14.07 -1.58
CA LYS A 328 12.29 -15.14 -2.52
C LYS A 328 11.77 -14.86 -3.95
N SER A 329 10.52 -14.42 -4.07
CA SER A 329 9.94 -14.05 -5.37
C SER A 329 10.66 -12.84 -6.00
N VAL A 330 10.98 -11.81 -5.22
CA VAL A 330 11.76 -10.65 -5.70
C VAL A 330 13.16 -11.06 -6.12
N GLN A 331 13.81 -11.92 -5.36
CA GLN A 331 15.13 -12.46 -5.70
C GLN A 331 15.11 -13.20 -7.03
N ALA A 332 14.16 -14.11 -7.21
CA ALA A 332 14.03 -14.91 -8.42
C ALA A 332 13.69 -14.05 -9.66
N ASN A 333 12.98 -12.94 -9.48
CA ASN A 333 12.50 -12.06 -10.56
C ASN A 333 13.21 -10.70 -10.62
N ALA A 334 14.36 -10.54 -9.95
CA ALA A 334 15.03 -9.25 -9.73
C ALA A 334 15.20 -8.42 -11.01
N LYS A 335 15.77 -9.03 -12.07
CA LYS A 335 15.98 -8.37 -13.36
C LYS A 335 14.66 -7.93 -14.02
N GLN A 336 13.61 -8.76 -13.93
CA GLN A 336 12.32 -8.46 -14.55
C GLN A 336 11.61 -7.34 -13.81
N ILE A 337 11.63 -7.32 -12.48
CA ILE A 337 11.07 -6.25 -11.63
C ILE A 337 11.72 -4.90 -11.98
N MET A 338 13.04 -4.82 -11.99
CA MET A 338 13.76 -3.59 -12.33
C MET A 338 13.49 -3.14 -13.77
N THR A 339 13.40 -4.09 -14.70
CA THR A 339 13.10 -3.79 -16.10
C THR A 339 11.68 -3.24 -16.25
N LEU A 340 10.68 -3.88 -15.62
CA LEU A 340 9.28 -3.48 -15.75
C LEU A 340 9.01 -2.11 -15.11
N THR A 341 9.55 -1.84 -13.91
CA THR A 341 9.38 -0.53 -13.26
C THR A 341 10.04 0.59 -14.09
N ALA A 342 11.25 0.37 -14.60
CA ALA A 342 11.92 1.31 -15.49
C ALA A 342 11.17 1.50 -16.85
N GLN A 343 10.55 0.46 -17.37
CA GLN A 343 9.73 0.57 -18.59
C GLN A 343 8.43 1.33 -18.32
N ALA A 344 7.82 1.16 -17.14
CA ALA A 344 6.62 1.91 -16.76
C ALA A 344 6.91 3.41 -16.65
N ASP A 345 8.06 3.79 -16.07
CA ASP A 345 8.51 5.19 -16.02
C ASP A 345 8.79 5.75 -17.43
N ARG A 346 9.52 4.99 -18.27
CA ARG A 346 9.84 5.42 -19.65
C ARG A 346 8.60 5.54 -20.53
N ALA A 347 7.59 4.71 -20.34
CA ALA A 347 6.35 4.77 -21.13
C ALA A 347 5.64 6.13 -21.02
N LEU A 348 5.85 6.85 -19.91
CA LEU A 348 5.27 8.17 -19.69
C LEU A 348 6.23 9.32 -20.05
N THR A 349 7.54 9.06 -20.11
CA THR A 349 8.56 10.10 -20.39
C THR A 349 9.03 10.12 -21.83
N ALA A 350 8.73 9.10 -22.63
CA ALA A 350 9.11 9.05 -24.04
C ALA A 350 8.43 10.16 -24.85
N PRO A 351 9.11 10.73 -25.88
CA PRO A 351 8.48 11.69 -26.77
C PRO A 351 7.19 11.11 -27.37
N ALA A 352 6.16 11.94 -27.49
CA ALA A 352 4.78 11.61 -27.81
C ALA A 352 4.51 10.96 -29.19
N ALA A 353 5.43 10.19 -29.74
CA ALA A 353 5.27 9.45 -31.00
C ALA A 353 4.49 8.13 -30.82
N SER A 354 4.21 7.69 -29.60
CA SER A 354 3.47 6.49 -29.30
C SER A 354 2.07 6.82 -28.79
N ARG A 355 1.15 5.90 -28.98
CA ARG A 355 -0.30 5.97 -28.73
C ARG A 355 -0.71 6.82 -27.51
N PRO A 356 -1.84 7.57 -27.58
CA PRO A 356 -2.40 8.28 -26.43
C PRO A 356 -2.54 7.34 -25.23
N VAL A 357 -2.20 7.80 -24.04
CA VAL A 357 -2.43 7.06 -22.79
C VAL A 357 -3.81 7.45 -22.29
N GLU A 358 -4.72 6.47 -22.24
CA GLU A 358 -6.05 6.64 -21.67
C GLU A 358 -6.04 6.27 -20.20
N LEU A 359 -6.58 7.15 -19.36
CA LEU A 359 -6.67 6.95 -17.91
C LEU A 359 -8.11 7.13 -17.44
N GLY A 360 -8.58 6.22 -16.59
CA GLY A 360 -9.93 6.22 -16.05
C GLY A 360 -10.19 7.40 -15.11
N VAL A 361 -11.43 7.87 -15.11
CA VAL A 361 -12.00 8.84 -14.17
C VAL A 361 -13.26 8.32 -13.51
N ASP A 362 -13.94 7.34 -14.12
CA ASP A 362 -15.01 6.55 -13.50
C ASP A 362 -14.66 5.07 -13.57
N PHE A 363 -15.03 4.32 -12.53
CA PHE A 363 -14.62 2.93 -12.38
C PHE A 363 -15.78 2.05 -11.89
N SER A 364 -15.74 0.78 -12.24
CA SER A 364 -16.59 -0.25 -11.67
C SER A 364 -15.77 -1.45 -11.26
N ILE A 365 -16.20 -2.13 -10.20
CA ILE A 365 -15.69 -3.44 -9.86
C ILE A 365 -16.29 -4.47 -10.84
N SER A 366 -15.48 -5.42 -11.28
CA SER A 366 -15.90 -6.46 -12.22
C SER A 366 -15.68 -7.85 -11.63
N SER A 367 -16.53 -8.79 -12.00
CA SER A 367 -16.28 -10.21 -11.70
C SER A 367 -15.08 -10.68 -12.51
N SER A 368 -14.12 -11.30 -11.85
CA SER A 368 -12.97 -11.93 -12.50
C SER A 368 -13.30 -13.34 -12.97
N VAL A 369 -14.18 -14.05 -12.24
CA VAL A 369 -14.61 -15.44 -12.52
C VAL A 369 -16.06 -15.61 -12.04
N ASP A 370 -16.87 -16.30 -12.82
CA ASP A 370 -18.28 -16.53 -12.48
C ASP A 370 -18.49 -17.44 -11.27
N LYS A 371 -17.57 -18.39 -11.05
CA LYS A 371 -17.55 -19.25 -9.85
C LYS A 371 -16.14 -19.68 -9.53
N VAL A 372 -15.76 -19.43 -8.28
CA VAL A 372 -14.51 -19.92 -7.68
C VAL A 372 -14.83 -20.44 -6.27
N ASP A 373 -14.12 -21.49 -5.86
CA ASP A 373 -14.28 -22.04 -4.51
C ASP A 373 -13.63 -21.12 -3.48
N ILE A 374 -14.44 -20.44 -2.69
CA ILE A 374 -14.00 -19.63 -1.56
C ILE A 374 -14.12 -20.46 -0.28
N LEU A 375 -13.10 -20.45 0.55
CA LEU A 375 -13.11 -21.16 1.82
C LEU A 375 -13.94 -20.40 2.85
N VAL A 376 -15.13 -20.90 3.14
CA VAL A 376 -15.97 -20.43 4.25
C VAL A 376 -15.50 -21.11 5.52
N GLY A 377 -15.19 -20.33 6.53
CA GLY A 377 -14.77 -20.76 7.86
C GLY A 377 -15.80 -20.42 8.93
N ASP A 378 -15.44 -20.66 10.17
CA ASP A 378 -16.20 -20.27 11.34
C ASP A 378 -15.27 -19.84 12.47
N VAL A 379 -15.84 -19.23 13.51
CA VAL A 379 -15.13 -18.77 14.69
C VAL A 379 -15.82 -19.21 15.97
N THR A 380 -15.02 -19.42 17.02
CA THR A 380 -15.49 -19.69 18.38
C THR A 380 -15.10 -18.54 19.29
N LYS A 381 -15.78 -18.41 20.41
CA LYS A 381 -15.46 -17.42 21.45
C LYS A 381 -14.39 -17.97 22.39
N VAL A 382 -13.39 -17.13 22.68
CA VAL A 382 -12.31 -17.43 23.64
C VAL A 382 -12.19 -16.24 24.59
N PRO A 383 -12.26 -16.43 25.92
CA PRO A 383 -12.17 -15.32 26.85
C PRO A 383 -10.76 -14.70 26.84
N ASN A 384 -10.70 -13.36 26.82
CA ASN A 384 -9.46 -12.65 27.06
C ASN A 384 -9.31 -12.41 28.57
N PRO A 385 -8.28 -12.97 29.25
CA PRO A 385 -8.13 -12.88 30.68
C PRO A 385 -7.80 -11.46 31.21
N ARG A 386 -7.34 -10.56 30.32
CA ARG A 386 -7.00 -9.17 30.66
C ARG A 386 -8.18 -8.21 30.53
N SER A 387 -9.03 -8.38 29.52
CA SER A 387 -10.20 -7.50 29.31
C SER A 387 -11.49 -8.05 29.90
N GLY A 388 -11.56 -9.36 30.19
CA GLY A 388 -12.80 -10.06 30.56
C GLY A 388 -13.81 -10.17 29.40
N ARG A 389 -13.45 -9.79 28.17
CA ARG A 389 -14.29 -9.88 26.97
C ARG A 389 -13.91 -11.09 26.12
N ASP A 390 -14.86 -11.55 25.32
CA ASP A 390 -14.59 -12.61 24.34
C ASP A 390 -13.80 -12.08 23.15
N MET A 391 -12.72 -12.77 22.81
CA MET A 391 -12.07 -12.75 21.50
C MET A 391 -12.74 -13.79 20.60
N LEU A 392 -12.53 -13.70 19.30
CA LEU A 392 -12.96 -14.72 18.33
C LEU A 392 -11.73 -15.51 17.86
N ALA A 393 -11.84 -16.83 17.88
CA ALA A 393 -10.80 -17.74 17.42
C ALA A 393 -11.26 -18.48 16.16
N MET A 394 -10.46 -18.45 15.11
CA MET A 394 -10.66 -19.21 13.87
C MET A 394 -10.75 -20.69 14.18
N THR A 395 -11.76 -21.39 13.63
CA THR A 395 -11.84 -22.85 13.71
C THR A 395 -10.97 -23.49 12.62
N PRO A 396 -10.45 -24.73 12.84
CA PRO A 396 -9.68 -25.44 11.82
C PRO A 396 -10.49 -25.79 10.58
N SER A 397 -11.82 -25.93 10.72
CA SER A 397 -12.73 -26.33 9.66
C SER A 397 -12.95 -25.18 8.66
N ALA A 398 -12.82 -25.49 7.39
CA ALA A 398 -13.18 -24.57 6.30
C ALA A 398 -13.77 -25.38 5.13
N VAL A 399 -14.85 -24.89 4.55
CA VAL A 399 -15.60 -25.55 3.49
C VAL A 399 -15.47 -24.73 2.22
N PRO A 400 -15.07 -25.31 1.07
CA PRO A 400 -15.09 -24.64 -0.21
C PRO A 400 -16.54 -24.41 -0.66
N VAL A 401 -16.87 -23.17 -0.99
CA VAL A 401 -18.20 -22.77 -1.47
C VAL A 401 -18.06 -22.01 -2.77
N PRO A 402 -18.69 -22.45 -3.86
CA PRO A 402 -18.65 -21.78 -5.15
C PRO A 402 -19.32 -20.41 -5.08
N MET A 403 -18.59 -19.34 -5.37
CA MET A 403 -19.07 -17.95 -5.35
C MET A 403 -18.58 -17.18 -6.57
N LYS A 404 -19.27 -16.09 -6.94
CA LYS A 404 -18.71 -15.08 -7.82
C LYS A 404 -17.63 -14.29 -7.07
N GLU A 405 -16.57 -13.96 -7.79
CA GLU A 405 -15.44 -13.23 -7.24
C GLU A 405 -15.34 -11.84 -7.91
N TYR A 406 -15.27 -10.78 -7.09
CA TYR A 406 -15.12 -9.40 -7.51
C TYR A 406 -13.81 -8.84 -6.93
N VAL A 407 -12.70 -9.03 -7.64
CA VAL A 407 -11.34 -8.65 -7.19
C VAL A 407 -10.59 -7.78 -8.20
N THR A 408 -11.28 -7.29 -9.23
CA THR A 408 -10.71 -6.42 -10.25
C THR A 408 -11.58 -5.20 -10.49
N PHE A 409 -10.97 -4.12 -10.94
CA PHE A 409 -11.66 -2.90 -11.36
C PHE A 409 -11.37 -2.60 -12.83
N ALA A 410 -12.32 -1.96 -13.50
CA ALA A 410 -12.16 -1.47 -14.85
C ALA A 410 -12.61 0.00 -14.93
N ALA A 411 -11.94 0.80 -15.75
CA ALA A 411 -12.42 2.13 -16.07
C ALA A 411 -13.68 2.02 -16.94
N THR A 412 -14.75 2.70 -16.53
CA THR A 412 -16.01 2.81 -17.29
C THR A 412 -16.02 4.06 -18.15
N ARG A 413 -15.24 5.07 -17.77
CA ARG A 413 -14.97 6.28 -18.57
C ARG A 413 -13.53 6.69 -18.38
N SER A 414 -12.88 7.08 -19.48
CA SER A 414 -11.48 7.49 -19.50
C SER A 414 -11.31 8.84 -20.20
N LEU A 415 -10.21 9.50 -19.89
CA LEU A 415 -9.72 10.69 -20.58
C LEU A 415 -8.29 10.44 -21.05
N THR A 416 -7.95 11.01 -22.18
CA THR A 416 -6.56 10.99 -22.68
C THR A 416 -5.67 11.80 -21.73
N LEU A 417 -4.53 11.26 -21.32
CA LEU A 417 -3.50 12.00 -20.58
C LEU A 417 -3.06 13.24 -21.39
N PRO A 418 -3.23 14.48 -20.87
CA PRO A 418 -2.86 15.68 -21.61
C PRO A 418 -1.33 15.80 -21.72
N LYS A 419 -0.86 16.72 -22.57
CA LYS A 419 0.57 17.05 -22.65
C LYS A 419 1.10 17.67 -21.36
N GLY A 420 0.21 18.18 -20.55
CA GLY A 420 0.44 18.72 -19.22
C GLY A 420 -0.75 19.55 -18.75
N TRP A 421 -0.57 20.17 -17.62
CA TRP A 421 -1.57 21.07 -17.05
C TRP A 421 -0.98 22.46 -16.86
N LEU A 422 -1.83 23.46 -17.07
CA LEU A 422 -1.51 24.87 -16.92
C LEU A 422 -2.26 25.44 -15.72
N ILE A 423 -1.54 26.14 -14.86
CA ILE A 423 -2.10 27.01 -13.84
C ILE A 423 -1.72 28.45 -14.19
N PRO A 424 -2.69 29.33 -14.54
CA PRO A 424 -2.41 30.74 -14.84
C PRO A 424 -1.73 31.45 -13.69
N LYS A 425 -0.84 32.40 -13.98
CA LYS A 425 -0.05 33.16 -12.99
C LYS A 425 -0.92 33.74 -11.87
N THR A 426 -2.02 34.36 -12.21
CA THR A 426 -2.96 34.97 -11.23
C THR A 426 -3.51 33.97 -10.23
N LEU A 427 -3.67 32.69 -10.64
CA LEU A 427 -4.09 31.59 -9.76
C LEU A 427 -2.91 30.94 -9.04
N ALA A 428 -1.75 30.85 -9.68
CA ALA A 428 -0.51 30.32 -9.09
C ALA A 428 -0.04 31.16 -7.89
N GLU A 429 -0.22 32.47 -7.96
CA GLU A 429 0.09 33.44 -6.89
C GLU A 429 -1.05 33.58 -5.87
N SER A 430 -2.20 33.01 -6.13
CA SER A 430 -3.36 33.07 -5.25
C SER A 430 -3.26 32.07 -4.09
N PRO A 431 -3.62 32.48 -2.85
CA PRO A 431 -3.76 31.53 -1.73
C PRO A 431 -4.69 30.36 -2.02
N ARG A 432 -5.64 30.53 -2.95
CA ARG A 432 -6.60 29.53 -3.38
C ARG A 432 -5.96 28.19 -3.84
N LEU A 433 -4.82 28.25 -4.55
CA LEU A 433 -4.15 27.07 -5.05
C LEU A 433 -2.84 26.73 -4.31
N ALA A 434 -2.46 27.51 -3.30
CA ALA A 434 -1.21 27.28 -2.55
C ALA A 434 -1.15 25.85 -1.98
N ALA A 435 -2.22 25.41 -1.32
CA ALA A 435 -2.32 24.08 -0.75
C ALA A 435 -2.26 22.96 -1.81
N ALA A 436 -2.82 23.18 -2.99
CA ALA A 436 -2.74 22.24 -4.11
C ALA A 436 -1.31 22.13 -4.64
N LEU A 437 -0.62 23.25 -4.81
CA LEU A 437 0.77 23.29 -5.26
C LEU A 437 1.71 22.59 -4.27
N ASP A 438 1.48 22.77 -2.97
CA ASP A 438 2.25 22.07 -1.94
C ASP A 438 2.06 20.56 -2.03
N ARG A 439 0.82 20.06 -2.20
CA ARG A 439 0.57 18.62 -2.39
C ARG A 439 1.30 18.09 -3.63
N LEU A 440 1.21 18.78 -4.77
CA LEU A 440 1.92 18.35 -5.97
C LEU A 440 3.43 18.23 -5.75
N ARG A 441 4.03 19.20 -5.06
CA ARG A 441 5.46 19.20 -4.71
C ARG A 441 5.81 18.09 -3.72
N TRP A 442 5.00 17.90 -2.67
CA TRP A 442 5.21 16.82 -1.69
C TRP A 442 5.14 15.44 -2.33
N HIS A 443 4.25 15.25 -3.31
CA HIS A 443 4.19 14.02 -4.11
C HIS A 443 5.41 13.81 -5.02
N GLY A 444 6.26 14.82 -5.20
CA GLY A 444 7.40 14.79 -6.12
C GLY A 444 7.01 15.03 -7.59
N ILE A 445 5.82 15.56 -7.82
CA ILE A 445 5.36 15.94 -9.17
C ILE A 445 6.12 17.17 -9.63
N LYS A 446 6.67 17.09 -10.84
CA LYS A 446 7.42 18.17 -11.46
C LYS A 446 6.49 19.33 -11.82
N VAL A 447 6.81 20.52 -11.32
CA VAL A 447 6.13 21.78 -11.64
C VAL A 447 7.18 22.73 -12.20
N GLN A 448 6.92 23.32 -13.36
CA GLN A 448 7.79 24.23 -14.07
C GLN A 448 7.12 25.59 -14.22
N GLU A 449 7.88 26.65 -14.49
CA GLU A 449 7.35 28.00 -14.71
C GLU A 449 7.58 28.42 -16.16
N PHE A 450 6.59 29.04 -16.79
CA PHE A 450 6.74 29.60 -18.13
C PHE A 450 7.75 30.74 -18.13
N ALA A 451 8.70 30.66 -19.08
CA ALA A 451 9.78 31.64 -19.19
C ALA A 451 9.37 32.94 -19.89
N SER A 452 8.36 32.88 -20.76
CA SER A 452 7.86 34.01 -21.55
C SER A 452 6.37 33.81 -21.84
N ASP A 453 5.72 34.89 -22.26
CA ASP A 453 4.33 34.84 -22.75
C ASP A 453 4.23 33.93 -23.97
N GLN A 454 3.19 33.11 -24.00
CA GLN A 454 2.97 32.12 -25.06
C GLN A 454 1.49 31.97 -25.42
N GLN A 455 1.22 31.57 -26.66
CA GLN A 455 -0.12 31.18 -27.10
C GLN A 455 -0.22 29.65 -27.05
N LEU A 456 -1.17 29.13 -26.27
CA LEU A 456 -1.39 27.69 -26.15
C LEU A 456 -2.82 27.29 -26.45
N ALA A 457 -2.97 26.16 -27.12
CA ALA A 457 -4.24 25.45 -27.19
C ALA A 457 -4.43 24.64 -25.92
N VAL A 458 -5.50 24.95 -25.18
CA VAL A 458 -5.86 24.28 -23.93
C VAL A 458 -7.28 23.77 -23.96
N GLU A 459 -7.57 22.78 -23.15
CA GLU A 459 -8.95 22.38 -22.80
C GLU A 459 -9.31 23.00 -21.46
N ARG A 460 -10.40 23.73 -21.47
CA ARG A 460 -11.04 24.36 -20.32
C ARG A 460 -12.21 23.51 -19.86
N PHE A 461 -12.28 23.21 -18.58
CA PHE A 461 -13.37 22.44 -17.99
C PHE A 461 -14.41 23.37 -17.36
N THR A 462 -15.67 23.28 -17.86
CA THR A 462 -16.81 24.00 -17.28
C THR A 462 -17.59 23.05 -16.41
N ILE A 463 -17.82 23.44 -15.14
CA ILE A 463 -18.51 22.63 -14.13
C ILE A 463 -20.02 22.62 -14.45
N ALA A 464 -20.58 21.45 -14.74
CA ALA A 464 -22.02 21.24 -14.93
C ALA A 464 -22.70 20.75 -13.65
N GLU A 465 -21.98 19.96 -12.85
CA GLU A 465 -22.47 19.41 -11.58
C GLU A 465 -21.37 19.47 -10.51
N LEU A 466 -21.77 19.80 -9.28
CA LEU A 466 -20.96 19.71 -8.08
C LEU A 466 -21.78 18.97 -7.03
N THR A 467 -21.31 17.78 -6.63
CA THR A 467 -21.93 16.99 -5.56
C THR A 467 -20.98 16.91 -4.38
N LYS A 468 -21.52 16.95 -3.15
CA LYS A 468 -20.77 16.78 -1.91
C LYS A 468 -21.35 15.61 -1.13
N ALA A 469 -20.47 14.82 -0.52
CA ALA A 469 -20.87 13.71 0.34
C ALA A 469 -21.77 14.21 1.49
N PRO A 470 -22.78 13.44 1.93
CA PRO A 470 -23.71 13.88 2.98
C PRO A 470 -23.06 13.99 4.36
N ARG A 471 -21.91 13.34 4.56
CA ARG A 471 -21.15 13.34 5.83
C ARG A 471 -19.66 13.51 5.56
N PRO A 472 -18.92 14.21 6.44
CA PRO A 472 -17.47 14.27 6.37
C PRO A 472 -16.84 12.88 6.54
N PHE A 473 -15.73 12.67 5.83
CA PHE A 473 -14.87 11.49 5.96
C PHE A 473 -13.41 11.95 6.06
N GLN A 474 -12.68 11.49 7.05
CA GLN A 474 -11.27 11.85 7.29
C GLN A 474 -11.01 13.37 7.30
N GLY A 475 -11.92 14.13 7.93
CA GLY A 475 -11.84 15.58 8.03
C GLY A 475 -12.33 16.36 6.81
N HIS A 476 -12.77 15.70 5.73
CA HIS A 476 -13.18 16.33 4.47
C HIS A 476 -14.61 15.95 4.08
N GLN A 477 -15.33 16.86 3.47
CA GLN A 477 -16.61 16.60 2.82
C GLN A 477 -16.34 16.28 1.35
N GLU A 478 -16.13 15.00 1.01
CA GLU A 478 -15.75 14.57 -0.33
C GLU A 478 -16.63 15.23 -1.41
N ALA A 479 -15.98 15.83 -2.40
CA ALA A 479 -16.63 16.52 -3.51
C ALA A 479 -16.38 15.81 -4.85
N ARG A 480 -17.32 15.91 -5.77
CA ARG A 480 -17.24 15.39 -7.12
C ARG A 480 -17.73 16.42 -8.11
N LEU A 481 -17.01 16.55 -9.21
CA LEU A 481 -17.41 17.37 -10.35
C LEU A 481 -17.81 16.50 -11.52
N LYS A 482 -18.76 17.00 -12.33
CA LYS A 482 -18.99 16.60 -13.71
C LYS A 482 -19.09 17.84 -14.57
N GLY A 483 -18.68 17.72 -15.84
CA GLY A 483 -18.69 18.87 -16.72
C GLY A 483 -18.27 18.54 -18.13
N THR A 484 -17.90 19.57 -18.87
CA THR A 484 -17.51 19.46 -20.27
C THR A 484 -16.21 20.20 -20.54
N PHE A 485 -15.43 19.67 -21.46
CA PHE A 485 -14.23 20.31 -21.95
C PHE A 485 -14.53 21.06 -23.26
N ASP A 486 -14.06 22.30 -23.36
CA ASP A 486 -14.02 23.06 -24.60
C ASP A 486 -12.58 23.49 -24.90
N ARG A 487 -12.19 23.43 -26.19
CA ARG A 487 -10.86 23.82 -26.64
C ARG A 487 -10.81 25.31 -26.90
N VAL A 488 -9.87 26.00 -26.28
CA VAL A 488 -9.66 27.44 -26.45
C VAL A 488 -8.20 27.77 -26.69
N GLN A 489 -7.95 28.88 -27.37
CA GLN A 489 -6.61 29.50 -27.45
C GLN A 489 -6.47 30.45 -26.25
N LEU A 490 -5.39 30.30 -25.51
CA LEU A 490 -5.14 31.12 -24.32
C LEU A 490 -3.76 31.79 -24.43
N THR A 491 -3.71 33.08 -24.14
CA THR A 491 -2.46 33.78 -23.87
C THR A 491 -2.02 33.42 -22.44
N VAL A 492 -0.88 32.77 -22.33
CA VAL A 492 -0.31 32.32 -21.05
C VAL A 492 0.83 33.26 -20.71
N ASP A 493 0.71 33.97 -19.59
CA ASP A 493 1.71 34.92 -19.12
C ASP A 493 2.95 34.20 -18.58
N ALA A 494 4.12 34.82 -18.74
CA ALA A 494 5.34 34.43 -18.03
C ALA A 494 5.09 34.38 -16.52
N GLY A 495 5.59 33.33 -15.86
CA GLY A 495 5.31 33.09 -14.45
C GLY A 495 4.08 32.19 -14.18
N SER A 496 3.27 31.86 -15.19
CA SER A 496 2.31 30.77 -15.10
C SER A 496 3.00 29.43 -14.87
N LEU A 497 2.31 28.45 -14.27
CA LEU A 497 2.91 27.15 -13.95
C LEU A 497 2.47 26.07 -14.95
N PHE A 498 3.42 25.20 -15.28
CA PHE A 498 3.23 24.04 -16.14
C PHE A 498 3.59 22.76 -15.39
N ILE A 499 2.66 21.82 -15.36
CA ILE A 499 2.87 20.47 -14.84
C ILE A 499 2.96 19.54 -16.06
N PRO A 500 4.16 19.04 -16.43
CA PRO A 500 4.31 18.24 -17.65
C PRO A 500 3.63 16.88 -17.52
N GLY A 501 2.89 16.46 -18.55
CA GLY A 501 2.31 15.13 -18.68
C GLY A 501 3.35 14.05 -19.03
N ASN A 502 4.56 14.43 -19.42
CA ASN A 502 5.67 13.53 -19.76
C ASN A 502 6.67 13.38 -18.61
N GLN A 503 6.21 12.96 -17.44
CA GLN A 503 7.02 12.68 -16.26
C GLN A 503 6.70 11.30 -15.71
N PRO A 504 7.59 10.64 -14.93
CA PRO A 504 7.32 9.32 -14.36
C PRO A 504 6.05 9.26 -13.53
N LEU A 505 5.73 10.35 -12.81
CA LEU A 505 4.54 10.47 -11.95
C LEU A 505 3.30 11.03 -12.67
N ALA A 506 3.25 10.97 -14.00
CA ALA A 506 2.12 11.54 -14.77
C ALA A 506 0.77 10.87 -14.45
N ARG A 507 0.74 9.56 -14.13
CA ARG A 507 -0.48 8.86 -13.69
C ARG A 507 -1.00 9.40 -12.36
N LEU A 508 -0.09 9.64 -11.42
CA LEU A 508 -0.40 10.26 -10.13
C LEU A 508 -0.82 11.72 -10.29
N ALA A 509 -0.12 12.50 -11.13
CA ALA A 509 -0.48 13.88 -11.45
C ALA A 509 -1.88 13.96 -12.06
N PHE A 510 -2.20 13.06 -13.00
CA PHE A 510 -3.53 12.95 -13.58
C PHE A 510 -4.59 12.72 -12.49
N TYR A 511 -4.37 11.76 -11.64
CA TYR A 511 -5.32 11.41 -10.58
C TYR A 511 -5.52 12.54 -9.56
N LEU A 512 -4.48 13.30 -9.25
CA LEU A 512 -4.58 14.46 -8.35
C LEU A 512 -5.28 15.64 -9.01
N ILE A 513 -4.98 15.95 -10.28
CA ILE A 513 -5.30 17.23 -10.90
C ILE A 513 -6.62 17.21 -11.67
N GLU A 514 -7.00 16.06 -12.29
CA GLU A 514 -8.21 16.04 -13.13
C GLU A 514 -9.46 16.40 -12.33
N ALA A 515 -10.27 17.29 -12.91
CA ALA A 515 -11.45 17.84 -12.26
C ALA A 515 -12.46 16.77 -11.83
N GLU A 516 -12.58 15.70 -12.60
CA GLU A 516 -13.53 14.60 -12.39
C GLU A 516 -12.91 13.39 -11.67
N SER A 517 -11.67 13.50 -11.17
CA SER A 517 -11.02 12.42 -10.41
C SER A 517 -11.83 12.03 -9.17
N ASP A 518 -11.85 10.73 -8.87
CA ASP A 518 -12.61 10.20 -7.75
C ASP A 518 -11.83 10.14 -6.41
N ASP A 519 -10.58 10.60 -6.44
CA ASP A 519 -9.71 10.67 -5.25
C ASP A 519 -8.63 11.78 -5.38
N GLY A 520 -8.95 12.82 -6.16
CA GLY A 520 -8.04 13.94 -6.44
C GLY A 520 -8.17 15.11 -5.47
N LEU A 521 -7.53 16.22 -5.83
CA LEU A 521 -7.49 17.45 -5.02
C LEU A 521 -8.88 18.06 -4.78
N VAL A 522 -9.81 17.87 -5.71
CA VAL A 522 -11.22 18.29 -5.55
C VAL A 522 -11.92 17.40 -4.53
N THR A 523 -11.77 16.09 -4.64
CA THR A 523 -12.41 15.13 -3.73
C THR A 523 -12.08 15.45 -2.27
N TRP A 524 -10.84 15.84 -2.00
CA TRP A 524 -10.34 16.14 -0.67
C TRP A 524 -10.39 17.63 -0.28
N ASN A 525 -11.20 18.44 -0.99
CA ASN A 525 -11.40 19.87 -0.71
C ASN A 525 -10.09 20.70 -0.69
N VAL A 526 -9.02 20.20 -1.29
CA VAL A 526 -7.76 20.96 -1.44
C VAL A 526 -7.93 22.06 -2.48
N ILE A 527 -8.75 21.80 -3.51
CA ILE A 527 -9.30 22.79 -4.43
C ILE A 527 -10.81 22.82 -4.19
N ASP A 528 -11.32 23.75 -3.43
CA ASP A 528 -12.78 23.87 -3.11
C ASP A 528 -13.28 25.30 -3.34
N ASP A 529 -12.45 26.29 -3.04
CA ASP A 529 -12.83 27.71 -3.17
C ASP A 529 -13.13 28.09 -4.62
N GLY A 530 -14.30 28.72 -4.83
CA GLY A 530 -14.80 29.17 -6.13
C GLY A 530 -15.24 28.04 -7.09
N LEU A 531 -15.39 26.79 -6.61
CA LEU A 531 -16.04 25.75 -7.39
C LEU A 531 -17.57 25.89 -7.30
N ALA A 532 -18.21 26.15 -8.43
CA ALA A 532 -19.67 26.21 -8.54
C ALA A 532 -20.11 25.83 -9.95
N VAL A 533 -21.36 25.39 -10.09
CA VAL A 533 -21.96 25.10 -11.40
C VAL A 533 -21.88 26.35 -12.29
N GLY A 534 -21.47 26.17 -13.54
CA GLY A 534 -21.24 27.22 -14.52
C GLY A 534 -19.86 27.90 -14.44
N GLN A 535 -19.07 27.63 -13.41
CA GLN A 535 -17.70 28.16 -13.29
C GLN A 535 -16.69 27.28 -14.02
N THR A 536 -15.54 27.88 -14.34
CA THR A 536 -14.40 27.18 -14.92
C THR A 536 -13.52 26.59 -13.81
N TYR A 537 -13.13 25.33 -13.96
CA TYR A 537 -12.10 24.69 -13.12
C TYR A 537 -10.75 25.41 -13.28
N PRO A 538 -10.01 25.67 -12.21
CA PRO A 538 -8.86 26.59 -12.25
C PRO A 538 -7.61 26.06 -12.95
N ILE A 539 -7.57 24.77 -13.30
CA ILE A 539 -6.42 24.13 -13.96
C ILE A 539 -6.84 23.68 -15.36
N TYR A 540 -6.11 24.12 -16.38
CA TYR A 540 -6.37 23.81 -17.78
C TYR A 540 -5.53 22.63 -18.25
N ARG A 541 -6.07 21.80 -19.16
CA ARG A 541 -5.35 20.73 -19.83
C ARG A 541 -4.66 21.27 -21.06
N VAL A 542 -3.35 21.09 -21.17
CA VAL A 542 -2.58 21.49 -22.36
C VAL A 542 -2.62 20.36 -23.38
N VAL A 543 -3.15 20.61 -24.57
CA VAL A 543 -3.33 19.58 -25.62
C VAL A 543 -2.24 19.61 -26.69
N ASP A 544 -1.50 20.70 -26.81
CA ASP A 544 -0.38 20.85 -27.74
C ASP A 544 0.83 21.44 -27.01
N ALA A 545 1.92 20.69 -26.95
CA ALA A 545 3.15 21.06 -26.23
C ALA A 545 4.32 21.40 -27.19
N ARG A 546 4.08 21.57 -28.50
CA ARG A 546 5.15 21.75 -29.48
C ARG A 546 6.00 23.02 -29.31
N ALA A 547 5.52 23.97 -28.54
CA ALA A 547 6.15 25.29 -28.35
C ALA A 547 6.29 25.73 -26.89
N ILE A 548 6.19 24.82 -25.91
CA ILE A 548 6.27 25.21 -24.49
C ILE A 548 7.71 25.58 -24.12
N THR A 549 7.92 26.84 -23.73
CA THR A 549 9.19 27.34 -23.21
C THR A 549 9.06 27.59 -21.72
N VAL A 550 9.78 26.80 -20.93
CA VAL A 550 9.82 26.90 -19.46
C VAL A 550 11.21 27.36 -18.99
N LYS A 551 11.28 27.95 -17.80
CA LYS A 551 12.56 28.28 -17.17
C LYS A 551 13.42 27.03 -16.99
N SER A 552 14.70 27.12 -17.28
CA SER A 552 15.68 26.09 -16.93
C SER A 552 15.72 25.92 -15.41
N GLN A 553 15.61 24.69 -14.95
CA GLN A 553 15.76 24.34 -13.51
C GLN A 553 17.23 24.40 -13.12
#